data_8d2328b7802f90b029efc48c201bed90
#
_entry.id   8d2328b7802f90b029efc48c201bed90
#
_cell.length_a   1.000
_cell.length_b   1.000
_cell.length_c   1.000
_cell.angle_alpha   90.00
_cell.angle_beta   90.00
_cell.angle_gamma   90.00
#
_symmetry.space_group_name_H-M   'P 1'
#
loop_
_entity.id
_entity.type
_entity.pdbx_description
1 polymer ?
#
loop_
_entity_poly.entity_id
_entity_poly.type
_entity_poly.pdbx_seq_one_letter_code
_entity_poly.pdbx_strand_id
1 'polypeptide(L)'
;MPYEKKSNSELLLEQLDTLPHFCSGLLLNRAAEREISTRLSYARDLNTFFPYIIRTKPELKEKNPHELEASDLNCISVDDIDRFIQLFLEGHSPTTTARMRASISVMFNYLANTLRLIANNPMTGVTRVKVESKDYVIFLSLEEQETLINTIKYGTGLPPKQLKNTEKKSKRDLAIVFLFLDTGLRLSELQGLDVGDIDLDRCCATGVRRKGNEFREVYFSDTAAEYLGEYLEQRKSDVRYSALPSDPLFLNPSGNRISVRGIEKMLDKYIAAALPGRNDITVHKLRSSFAMSFYSSEKDILALQERMNHKSLNTTNIYAKAAENASKLTRNWRKIYNT
;
A
#
# COMPACT_ATOMS: atom_id res chain seq x y z
N MET A 1 -30.23 -8.14 -2.59
CA MET A 1 -29.73 -6.98 -1.85
C MET A 1 -28.29 -6.76 -2.23
N PRO A 2 -27.83 -5.54 -2.58
CA PRO A 2 -26.41 -5.30 -2.82
C PRO A 2 -25.66 -5.53 -1.51
N TYR A 3 -24.59 -6.31 -1.57
CA TYR A 3 -23.70 -6.60 -0.44
C TYR A 3 -22.97 -5.29 -0.07
N GLU A 4 -23.45 -4.63 0.97
CA GLU A 4 -22.84 -3.40 1.46
C GLU A 4 -21.51 -3.76 2.11
N LYS A 5 -20.42 -3.29 1.53
CA LYS A 5 -19.05 -3.61 2.00
C LYS A 5 -18.83 -2.87 3.33
N LYS A 6 -18.70 -3.63 4.43
CA LYS A 6 -18.40 -3.08 5.76
C LYS A 6 -17.20 -2.15 5.74
N SER A 7 -17.30 -1.04 6.44
CA SER A 7 -16.20 -0.10 6.64
C SER A 7 -15.09 -0.73 7.51
N ASN A 8 -13.88 -0.18 7.45
CA ASN A 8 -12.81 -0.64 8.33
C ASN A 8 -13.13 -0.42 9.83
N SER A 9 -13.99 0.54 10.15
CA SER A 9 -14.48 0.78 11.50
C SER A 9 -15.37 -0.35 11.99
N GLU A 10 -16.34 -0.75 11.19
CA GLU A 10 -17.23 -1.89 11.49
C GLU A 10 -16.43 -3.19 11.60
N LEU A 11 -15.50 -3.43 10.67
CA LEU A 11 -14.63 -4.59 10.74
C LEU A 11 -13.73 -4.60 11.99
N LEU A 12 -13.27 -3.45 12.46
CA LEU A 12 -12.49 -3.35 13.70
C LEU A 12 -13.34 -3.69 14.90
N LEU A 13 -14.57 -3.20 14.98
CA LEU A 13 -15.49 -3.50 16.07
C LEU A 13 -15.78 -5.02 16.14
N GLU A 14 -16.06 -5.65 14.99
CA GLU A 14 -16.25 -7.11 14.94
C GLU A 14 -15.03 -7.91 15.41
N GLN A 15 -13.82 -7.42 15.10
CA GLN A 15 -12.61 -8.08 15.61
C GLN A 15 -12.44 -7.90 17.12
N LEU A 16 -12.91 -6.77 17.68
CA LEU A 16 -12.83 -6.50 19.12
C LEU A 16 -13.77 -7.37 19.94
N ASP A 17 -14.91 -7.78 19.38
CA ASP A 17 -15.88 -8.65 20.06
C ASP A 17 -15.29 -10.02 20.42
N THR A 18 -14.24 -10.44 19.73
CA THR A 18 -13.54 -11.72 19.94
C THR A 18 -12.22 -11.58 20.69
N LEU A 19 -11.78 -10.36 20.99
CA LEU A 19 -10.53 -10.07 21.69
C LEU A 19 -10.73 -9.82 23.18
N PRO A 20 -9.70 -10.03 24.02
CA PRO A 20 -9.72 -9.63 25.42
C PRO A 20 -10.04 -8.15 25.59
N HIS A 21 -10.77 -7.82 26.63
CA HIS A 21 -11.28 -6.45 26.86
C HIS A 21 -10.17 -5.39 26.94
N PHE A 22 -8.99 -5.76 27.44
CA PHE A 22 -7.84 -4.86 27.51
C PHE A 22 -7.30 -4.44 26.13
N CYS A 23 -7.60 -5.18 25.06
CA CYS A 23 -7.24 -4.81 23.68
C CYS A 23 -8.03 -3.62 23.17
N SER A 24 -9.25 -3.38 23.70
CA SER A 24 -10.09 -2.25 23.28
C SER A 24 -9.41 -0.91 23.58
N GLY A 25 -8.78 -0.77 24.75
CA GLY A 25 -8.02 0.43 25.11
C GLY A 25 -6.87 0.72 24.14
N LEU A 26 -6.14 -0.33 23.72
CA LEU A 26 -5.06 -0.20 22.74
C LEU A 26 -5.57 0.20 21.34
N LEU A 27 -6.68 -0.41 20.91
CA LEU A 27 -7.13 -0.34 19.53
C LEU A 27 -8.13 0.78 19.26
N LEU A 28 -8.86 1.27 20.29
CA LEU A 28 -9.82 2.36 20.20
C LEU A 28 -9.29 3.67 20.76
N ASN A 29 -8.80 3.68 22.00
CA ASN A 29 -8.42 4.92 22.71
C ASN A 29 -7.18 5.60 22.10
N ARG A 30 -6.32 4.86 21.40
CA ARG A 30 -5.18 5.40 20.64
C ARG A 30 -5.48 5.64 19.17
N ALA A 31 -6.75 5.90 18.86
CA ALA A 31 -7.20 6.15 17.48
C ALA A 31 -6.48 7.34 16.82
N ALA A 32 -6.13 8.37 17.59
CA ALA A 32 -5.39 9.53 17.09
C ALA A 32 -3.94 9.22 16.69
N GLU A 33 -3.35 8.14 17.23
CA GLU A 33 -1.95 7.80 17.00
C GLU A 33 -1.77 6.90 15.75
N ARG A 34 -2.81 6.17 15.36
CA ARG A 34 -2.71 5.12 14.31
C ARG A 34 -3.93 5.09 13.40
N GLU A 35 -3.66 4.93 12.12
CA GLU A 35 -4.68 4.72 11.10
C GLU A 35 -5.54 3.48 11.41
N ILE A 36 -6.84 3.56 11.07
CA ILE A 36 -7.79 2.46 11.30
C ILE A 36 -7.39 1.15 10.64
N SER A 37 -6.76 1.20 9.46
CA SER A 37 -6.22 0.03 8.76
C SER A 37 -5.11 -0.67 9.54
N THR A 38 -4.26 0.08 10.24
CA THR A 38 -3.21 -0.46 11.11
C THR A 38 -3.81 -1.11 12.35
N ARG A 39 -4.81 -0.46 12.96
CA ARG A 39 -5.50 -0.99 14.14
C ARG A 39 -6.26 -2.28 13.80
N LEU A 40 -6.93 -2.32 12.65
CA LEU A 40 -7.60 -3.52 12.15
C LEU A 40 -6.61 -4.66 11.87
N SER A 41 -5.42 -4.35 11.34
CA SER A 41 -4.37 -5.35 11.14
C SER A 41 -3.89 -5.92 12.48
N TYR A 42 -3.70 -5.07 13.49
CA TYR A 42 -3.32 -5.53 14.85
C TYR A 42 -4.42 -6.40 15.47
N ALA A 43 -5.68 -6.01 15.35
CA ALA A 43 -6.79 -6.81 15.83
C ALA A 43 -6.82 -8.22 15.23
N ARG A 44 -6.63 -8.32 13.92
CA ARG A 44 -6.55 -9.62 13.21
C ARG A 44 -5.36 -10.45 13.66
N ASP A 45 -4.21 -9.83 13.86
CA ASP A 45 -3.00 -10.51 14.34
C ASP A 45 -3.22 -11.06 15.75
N LEU A 46 -3.82 -10.27 16.66
CA LEU A 46 -4.13 -10.70 18.01
C LEU A 46 -5.20 -11.80 18.04
N ASN A 47 -6.19 -11.74 17.14
CA ASN A 47 -7.17 -12.81 16.96
C ASN A 47 -6.57 -14.13 16.42
N THR A 48 -5.37 -14.08 15.86
CA THR A 48 -4.59 -15.28 15.51
C THR A 48 -3.74 -15.76 16.68
N PHE A 49 -3.20 -14.84 17.48
CA PHE A 49 -2.30 -15.13 18.59
C PHE A 49 -3.02 -15.76 19.79
N PHE A 50 -4.11 -15.18 20.26
CA PHE A 50 -4.79 -15.65 21.50
C PHE A 50 -5.32 -17.07 21.42
N PRO A 51 -5.99 -17.52 20.36
CA PRO A 51 -6.42 -18.93 20.26
C PRO A 51 -5.25 -19.92 20.29
N TYR A 52 -4.09 -19.54 19.75
CA TYR A 52 -2.90 -20.38 19.85
C TYR A 52 -2.42 -20.49 21.31
N ILE A 53 -2.29 -19.37 22.02
CA ILE A 53 -1.83 -19.34 23.40
C ILE A 53 -2.78 -20.13 24.30
N ILE A 54 -4.09 -19.90 24.19
CA ILE A 54 -5.11 -20.63 24.97
C ILE A 54 -4.96 -22.15 24.78
N ARG A 55 -4.78 -22.60 23.54
CA ARG A 55 -4.63 -24.02 23.23
C ARG A 55 -3.34 -24.61 23.79
N THR A 56 -2.28 -23.84 23.87
CA THR A 56 -0.94 -24.35 24.28
C THR A 56 -0.65 -24.20 25.77
N LYS A 57 -1.40 -23.34 26.48
CA LYS A 57 -1.24 -23.12 27.92
C LYS A 57 -2.32 -23.86 28.72
N PRO A 58 -1.93 -24.84 29.58
CA PRO A 58 -2.90 -25.59 30.40
C PRO A 58 -3.75 -24.66 31.28
N GLU A 59 -3.14 -23.57 31.80
CA GLU A 59 -3.77 -22.59 32.70
C GLU A 59 -4.90 -21.79 32.01
N LEU A 60 -4.90 -21.75 30.67
CA LEU A 60 -5.85 -20.96 29.88
C LEU A 60 -6.86 -21.82 29.11
N LYS A 61 -6.71 -23.15 29.13
CA LYS A 61 -7.40 -24.09 28.22
C LYS A 61 -8.93 -24.02 28.27
N GLU A 62 -9.50 -23.62 29.40
CA GLU A 62 -10.96 -23.49 29.58
C GLU A 62 -11.51 -22.10 29.23
N LYS A 63 -10.64 -21.15 28.88
CA LYS A 63 -11.03 -19.75 28.60
C LYS A 63 -11.23 -19.51 27.10
N ASN A 64 -12.19 -18.62 26.78
CA ASN A 64 -12.27 -18.04 25.45
C ASN A 64 -11.41 -16.75 25.38
N PRO A 65 -10.96 -16.30 24.19
CA PRO A 65 -10.11 -15.12 24.08
C PRO A 65 -10.70 -13.87 24.79
N HIS A 66 -11.99 -13.60 24.65
CA HIS A 66 -12.65 -12.42 25.25
C HIS A 66 -12.75 -12.48 26.79
N GLU A 67 -12.61 -13.67 27.39
CA GLU A 67 -12.64 -13.88 28.84
C GLU A 67 -11.27 -13.70 29.51
N LEU A 68 -10.20 -13.55 28.71
CA LEU A 68 -8.86 -13.34 29.24
C LEU A 68 -8.73 -12.00 29.95
N GLU A 69 -8.18 -12.05 31.14
CA GLU A 69 -7.74 -10.88 31.91
C GLU A 69 -6.22 -10.64 31.67
N ALA A 70 -5.76 -9.42 31.96
CA ALA A 70 -4.34 -9.11 31.81
C ALA A 70 -3.45 -9.97 32.73
N SER A 71 -3.97 -10.36 33.94
CA SER A 71 -3.32 -11.27 34.88
C SER A 71 -3.04 -12.65 34.29
N ASP A 72 -3.89 -13.15 33.40
CA ASP A 72 -3.71 -14.44 32.71
C ASP A 72 -2.46 -14.47 31.84
N LEU A 73 -2.05 -13.29 31.32
CA LEU A 73 -0.88 -13.20 30.46
C LEU A 73 0.45 -13.38 31.21
N ASN A 74 0.45 -13.39 32.55
CA ASN A 74 1.66 -13.61 33.34
C ASN A 74 2.19 -15.06 33.22
N CYS A 75 1.36 -16.02 32.77
CA CYS A 75 1.82 -17.38 32.50
C CYS A 75 2.54 -17.52 31.14
N ILE A 76 2.51 -16.47 30.30
CA ILE A 76 3.11 -16.49 28.96
C ILE A 76 4.60 -16.18 29.07
N SER A 77 5.42 -17.13 28.66
CA SER A 77 6.89 -17.00 28.63
C SER A 77 7.39 -16.48 27.27
N VAL A 78 8.67 -16.13 27.22
CA VAL A 78 9.40 -15.84 25.98
C VAL A 78 9.31 -17.01 25.01
N ASP A 79 9.52 -18.24 25.51
CA ASP A 79 9.52 -19.45 24.69
C ASP A 79 8.15 -19.74 24.05
N ASP A 80 7.06 -19.42 24.73
CA ASP A 80 5.70 -19.57 24.15
C ASP A 80 5.50 -18.68 22.93
N ILE A 81 5.98 -17.44 23.03
CA ILE A 81 5.87 -16.48 21.93
C ILE A 81 6.84 -16.84 20.81
N ASP A 82 8.09 -17.20 21.13
CA ASP A 82 9.06 -17.63 20.12
C ASP A 82 8.56 -18.85 19.35
N ARG A 83 7.98 -19.83 20.04
CA ARG A 83 7.37 -21.01 19.40
C ARG A 83 6.21 -20.63 18.48
N PHE A 84 5.34 -19.71 18.91
CA PHE A 84 4.27 -19.18 18.05
C PHE A 84 4.84 -18.52 16.79
N ILE A 85 5.85 -17.65 16.95
CA ILE A 85 6.47 -16.92 15.84
C ILE A 85 7.15 -17.89 14.85
N GLN A 86 7.82 -18.94 15.33
CA GLN A 86 8.44 -19.95 14.48
C GLN A 86 7.39 -20.73 13.67
N LEU A 87 6.33 -21.21 14.32
CA LEU A 87 5.24 -21.91 13.63
C LEU A 87 4.53 -21.00 12.63
N PHE A 88 4.34 -19.72 12.96
CA PHE A 88 3.73 -18.77 12.04
C PHE A 88 4.63 -18.50 10.82
N LEU A 89 5.96 -18.51 11.00
CA LEU A 89 6.94 -18.32 9.94
C LEU A 89 6.94 -19.49 8.93
N GLU A 90 6.63 -20.71 9.35
CA GLU A 90 6.55 -21.86 8.44
C GLU A 90 5.48 -21.68 7.34
N GLY A 91 4.37 -21.00 7.67
CA GLY A 91 3.25 -20.76 6.75
C GLY A 91 3.22 -19.36 6.11
N HIS A 92 4.11 -18.45 6.53
CA HIS A 92 4.04 -17.04 6.13
C HIS A 92 5.41 -16.46 5.79
N SER A 93 5.41 -15.36 5.02
CA SER A 93 6.65 -14.65 4.70
C SER A 93 7.30 -14.04 5.95
N PRO A 94 8.65 -13.89 5.98
CA PRO A 94 9.35 -13.20 7.07
C PRO A 94 8.82 -11.80 7.35
N THR A 95 8.42 -11.05 6.34
CA THR A 95 7.82 -9.72 6.48
C THR A 95 6.47 -9.78 7.20
N THR A 96 5.61 -10.73 6.83
CA THR A 96 4.31 -10.93 7.49
C THR A 96 4.49 -11.36 8.94
N THR A 97 5.44 -12.25 9.20
CA THR A 97 5.78 -12.73 10.56
C THR A 97 6.37 -11.62 11.43
N ALA A 98 7.25 -10.78 10.86
CA ALA A 98 7.78 -9.62 11.59
C ALA A 98 6.68 -8.61 11.96
N ARG A 99 5.67 -8.41 11.09
CA ARG A 99 4.49 -7.59 11.39
C ARG A 99 3.66 -8.21 12.51
N MET A 100 3.39 -9.53 12.47
CA MET A 100 2.70 -10.27 13.53
C MET A 100 3.40 -10.09 14.87
N ARG A 101 4.72 -10.29 14.91
CA ARG A 101 5.53 -10.07 16.12
C ARG A 101 5.41 -8.62 16.63
N ALA A 102 5.39 -7.64 15.72
CA ALA A 102 5.24 -6.23 16.09
C ALA A 102 3.86 -5.94 16.72
N SER A 103 2.78 -6.56 16.23
CA SER A 103 1.43 -6.43 16.80
C SER A 103 1.38 -6.97 18.23
N ILE A 104 1.96 -8.15 18.48
CA ILE A 104 2.07 -8.75 19.82
C ILE A 104 2.92 -7.85 20.73
N SER A 105 4.06 -7.35 20.24
CA SER A 105 4.94 -6.46 21.00
C SER A 105 4.24 -5.16 21.40
N VAL A 106 3.44 -4.57 20.52
CA VAL A 106 2.66 -3.35 20.82
C VAL A 106 1.66 -3.62 21.94
N MET A 107 0.99 -4.77 21.94
CA MET A 107 0.05 -5.16 22.99
C MET A 107 0.75 -5.34 24.33
N PHE A 108 1.79 -6.15 24.41
CA PHE A 108 2.51 -6.39 25.67
C PHE A 108 3.16 -5.11 26.22
N ASN A 109 3.73 -4.25 25.33
CA ASN A 109 4.24 -2.95 25.76
C ASN A 109 3.14 -2.03 26.31
N TYR A 110 1.95 -2.05 25.72
CA TYR A 110 0.81 -1.29 26.23
C TYR A 110 0.39 -1.76 27.62
N LEU A 111 0.28 -3.08 27.82
CA LEU A 111 -0.10 -3.67 29.11
C LEU A 111 0.94 -3.44 30.19
N ALA A 112 2.24 -3.59 29.89
CA ALA A 112 3.31 -3.46 30.86
C ALA A 112 3.65 -2.00 31.17
N ASN A 113 3.81 -1.15 30.15
CA ASN A 113 4.39 0.18 30.30
C ASN A 113 3.34 1.28 30.42
N THR A 114 2.15 1.11 29.80
CA THR A 114 1.09 2.13 29.85
C THR A 114 0.08 1.84 30.94
N LEU A 115 -0.48 0.63 30.94
CA LEU A 115 -1.51 0.25 31.92
C LEU A 115 -0.94 -0.34 33.20
N ARG A 116 0.30 -0.85 33.16
CA ARG A 116 0.96 -1.52 34.29
C ARG A 116 0.14 -2.69 34.87
N LEU A 117 -0.54 -3.42 33.99
CA LEU A 117 -1.39 -4.57 34.34
C LEU A 117 -0.63 -5.89 34.42
N ILE A 118 0.57 -5.95 33.80
CA ILE A 118 1.47 -7.08 33.87
C ILE A 118 2.85 -6.63 34.39
N ALA A 119 3.46 -7.45 35.22
CA ALA A 119 4.75 -7.13 35.86
C ALA A 119 5.93 -7.25 34.88
N ASN A 120 5.90 -8.29 34.06
CA ASN A 120 6.97 -8.60 33.12
C ASN A 120 6.46 -8.56 31.69
N ASN A 121 7.26 -7.97 30.79
CA ASN A 121 6.97 -7.98 29.36
C ASN A 121 7.78 -9.10 28.66
N PRO A 122 7.16 -10.24 28.28
CA PRO A 122 7.90 -11.33 27.67
C PRO A 122 8.53 -10.96 26.33
N MET A 123 8.01 -9.94 25.65
CA MET A 123 8.53 -9.50 24.34
C MET A 123 9.95 -8.96 24.39
N THR A 124 10.48 -8.61 25.57
CA THR A 124 11.86 -8.14 25.72
C THR A 124 12.90 -9.20 25.36
N GLY A 125 12.57 -10.50 25.57
CA GLY A 125 13.43 -11.63 25.24
C GLY A 125 13.12 -12.30 23.88
N VAL A 126 12.00 -11.96 23.25
CA VAL A 126 11.55 -12.63 22.02
C VAL A 126 12.47 -12.30 20.83
N THR A 127 12.91 -13.33 20.12
CA THR A 127 13.79 -13.25 18.97
C THR A 127 13.20 -12.38 17.86
N ARG A 128 14.04 -11.57 17.20
CA ARG A 128 13.61 -10.79 16.04
C ARG A 128 13.57 -11.66 14.80
N VAL A 129 12.49 -11.54 14.03
CA VAL A 129 12.41 -12.15 12.71
C VAL A 129 13.35 -11.43 11.76
N LYS A 130 14.31 -12.15 11.18
CA LYS A 130 15.22 -11.60 10.18
C LYS A 130 14.45 -11.40 8.87
N VAL A 131 14.31 -10.17 8.45
CA VAL A 131 13.75 -9.81 7.15
C VAL A 131 14.90 -9.35 6.27
N GLU A 132 15.17 -10.11 5.22
CA GLU A 132 16.18 -9.70 4.24
C GLU A 132 15.67 -8.51 3.43
N SER A 133 16.49 -7.47 3.34
CA SER A 133 16.22 -6.37 2.43
C SER A 133 16.46 -6.87 0.99
N LYS A 134 15.50 -6.64 0.12
CA LYS A 134 15.72 -6.88 -1.31
C LYS A 134 16.62 -5.78 -1.85
N ASP A 135 17.79 -6.15 -2.36
CA ASP A 135 18.76 -5.20 -2.94
C ASP A 135 18.39 -4.76 -4.36
N TYR A 136 17.21 -5.14 -4.83
CA TYR A 136 16.70 -4.77 -6.15
C TYR A 136 15.32 -4.13 -6.04
N VAL A 137 15.06 -3.19 -6.92
CA VAL A 137 13.77 -2.52 -7.07
C VAL A 137 13.09 -3.07 -8.32
N ILE A 138 11.83 -3.49 -8.17
CA ILE A 138 10.97 -3.85 -9.31
C ILE A 138 10.32 -2.57 -9.82
N PHE A 139 10.53 -2.27 -11.12
CA PHE A 139 9.98 -1.10 -11.79
C PHE A 139 9.82 -1.39 -13.29
N LEU A 140 9.16 -0.52 -14.02
CA LEU A 140 9.08 -0.55 -15.48
C LEU A 140 10.22 0.25 -16.09
N SER A 141 10.96 -0.33 -17.05
CA SER A 141 11.87 0.42 -17.92
C SER A 141 11.10 1.44 -18.75
N LEU A 142 11.80 2.40 -19.37
CA LEU A 142 11.15 3.37 -20.27
C LEU A 142 10.44 2.68 -21.44
N GLU A 143 11.04 1.64 -22.00
CA GLU A 143 10.46 0.84 -23.09
C GLU A 143 9.20 0.08 -22.62
N GLU A 144 9.22 -0.46 -21.40
CA GLU A 144 8.04 -1.12 -20.81
C GLU A 144 6.93 -0.11 -20.49
N GLN A 145 7.28 1.11 -20.04
CA GLN A 145 6.32 2.20 -19.84
C GLN A 145 5.66 2.60 -21.15
N GLU A 146 6.44 2.79 -22.22
CA GLU A 146 5.93 3.10 -23.55
C GLU A 146 5.01 2.00 -24.09
N THR A 147 5.41 0.73 -23.93
CA THR A 147 4.59 -0.43 -24.34
C THR A 147 3.26 -0.45 -23.58
N LEU A 148 3.26 -0.18 -22.28
CA LEU A 148 2.05 -0.08 -21.45
C LEU A 148 1.14 1.05 -21.93
N ILE A 149 1.70 2.25 -22.16
CA ILE A 149 0.97 3.42 -22.63
C ILE A 149 0.33 3.13 -23.99
N ASN A 150 1.07 2.55 -24.94
CA ASN A 150 0.58 2.18 -26.27
C ASN A 150 -0.53 1.12 -26.17
N THR A 151 -0.41 0.15 -25.26
CA THR A 151 -1.46 -0.85 -25.02
C THR A 151 -2.73 -0.20 -24.50
N ILE A 152 -2.65 0.77 -23.58
CA ILE A 152 -3.82 1.50 -23.10
C ILE A 152 -4.45 2.34 -24.21
N LYS A 153 -3.62 3.02 -25.00
CA LYS A 153 -4.03 3.95 -26.06
C LYS A 153 -4.72 3.24 -27.22
N TYR A 154 -4.12 2.15 -27.70
CA TYR A 154 -4.52 1.48 -28.92
C TYR A 154 -5.20 0.12 -28.69
N GLY A 155 -5.19 -0.40 -27.47
CA GLY A 155 -5.75 -1.71 -27.12
C GLY A 155 -4.90 -2.88 -27.64
N THR A 156 -3.65 -2.66 -27.99
CA THR A 156 -2.75 -3.68 -28.52
C THR A 156 -2.61 -4.84 -27.55
N GLY A 157 -2.81 -6.07 -28.02
CA GLY A 157 -2.72 -7.29 -27.20
C GLY A 157 -3.94 -7.57 -26.34
N LEU A 158 -4.94 -6.69 -26.29
CA LEU A 158 -6.16 -6.94 -25.53
C LEU A 158 -7.08 -7.93 -26.26
N PRO A 159 -7.74 -8.84 -25.52
CA PRO A 159 -8.76 -9.72 -26.10
C PRO A 159 -9.95 -8.91 -26.71
N PRO A 160 -10.61 -9.41 -27.78
CA PRO A 160 -11.69 -8.68 -28.47
C PRO A 160 -12.83 -8.19 -27.55
N LYS A 161 -13.14 -8.98 -26.51
CA LYS A 161 -14.16 -8.62 -25.51
C LYS A 161 -13.76 -7.40 -24.67
N GLN A 162 -12.48 -7.19 -24.46
CA GLN A 162 -11.93 -6.05 -23.70
C GLN A 162 -11.76 -4.80 -24.59
N LEU A 163 -11.47 -4.98 -25.87
CA LEU A 163 -11.33 -3.89 -26.85
C LEU A 163 -12.57 -3.03 -26.98
N LYS A 164 -13.77 -3.62 -27.04
CA LYS A 164 -15.05 -2.89 -27.17
C LYS A 164 -15.27 -1.78 -26.15
N ASN A 165 -14.64 -1.86 -25.00
CA ASN A 165 -14.77 -0.89 -23.92
C ASN A 165 -13.51 -0.02 -23.74
N THR A 166 -12.45 -0.27 -24.50
CA THR A 166 -11.18 0.42 -24.32
C THR A 166 -11.28 1.87 -24.75
N GLU A 167 -11.89 2.15 -25.90
CA GLU A 167 -12.06 3.51 -26.43
C GLU A 167 -12.71 4.48 -25.43
N LYS A 168 -13.76 4.00 -24.72
CA LYS A 168 -14.45 4.80 -23.69
C LYS A 168 -13.67 4.99 -22.40
N LYS A 169 -12.67 4.15 -22.13
CA LYS A 169 -11.94 4.12 -20.86
C LYS A 169 -10.49 4.54 -21.00
N SER A 170 -9.94 4.50 -22.22
CA SER A 170 -8.51 4.76 -22.46
C SER A 170 -8.07 6.12 -21.97
N LYS A 171 -8.84 7.17 -22.15
CA LYS A 171 -8.51 8.52 -21.68
C LYS A 171 -8.37 8.58 -20.16
N ARG A 172 -9.33 8.01 -19.42
CA ARG A 172 -9.23 7.89 -17.97
C ARG A 172 -8.03 7.06 -17.54
N ASP A 173 -7.87 5.89 -18.17
CA ASP A 173 -6.86 4.91 -17.78
C ASP A 173 -5.45 5.43 -18.11
N LEU A 174 -5.28 6.21 -19.20
CA LEU A 174 -4.05 6.94 -19.53
C LEU A 174 -3.77 8.04 -18.48
N ALA A 175 -4.75 8.89 -18.18
CA ALA A 175 -4.59 9.94 -17.17
C ALA A 175 -4.16 9.37 -15.80
N ILE A 176 -4.73 8.23 -15.39
CA ILE A 176 -4.32 7.52 -14.16
C ILE A 176 -2.85 7.08 -14.22
N VAL A 177 -2.45 6.44 -15.33
CA VAL A 177 -1.08 5.90 -15.47
C VAL A 177 -0.06 7.02 -15.56
N PHE A 178 -0.33 8.08 -16.35
CA PHE A 178 0.57 9.23 -16.44
C PHE A 178 0.75 9.93 -15.09
N LEU A 179 -0.33 10.16 -14.33
CA LEU A 179 -0.19 10.74 -13.01
C LEU A 179 0.68 9.88 -12.07
N PHE A 180 0.57 8.54 -12.11
CA PHE A 180 1.46 7.68 -11.33
C PHE A 180 2.91 7.79 -11.76
N LEU A 181 3.18 7.78 -13.08
CA LEU A 181 4.53 7.80 -13.63
C LEU A 181 5.22 9.16 -13.48
N ASP A 182 4.47 10.26 -13.39
CA ASP A 182 5.01 11.60 -13.27
C ASP A 182 5.14 12.09 -11.83
N THR A 183 4.26 11.63 -10.95
CA THR A 183 4.18 12.18 -9.60
C THR A 183 4.61 11.21 -8.51
N GLY A 184 4.61 9.92 -8.83
CA GLY A 184 4.83 8.88 -7.85
C GLY A 184 3.82 8.87 -6.70
N LEU A 185 2.60 9.35 -6.89
CA LEU A 185 1.52 9.32 -5.90
C LEU A 185 1.29 7.91 -5.35
N ARG A 186 0.86 7.82 -4.08
CA ARG A 186 0.34 6.55 -3.57
C ARG A 186 -1.04 6.27 -4.17
N LEU A 187 -1.39 5.00 -4.29
CA LEU A 187 -2.68 4.60 -4.85
C LEU A 187 -3.87 5.27 -4.13
N SER A 188 -3.82 5.36 -2.80
CA SER A 188 -4.85 6.05 -2.01
C SER A 188 -4.85 7.57 -2.19
N GLU A 189 -3.69 8.18 -2.42
CA GLU A 189 -3.56 9.61 -2.71
C GLU A 189 -4.22 9.94 -4.05
N LEU A 190 -3.90 9.21 -5.12
CA LEU A 190 -4.51 9.40 -6.43
C LEU A 190 -6.01 9.10 -6.43
N GLN A 191 -6.41 8.01 -5.79
CA GLN A 191 -7.82 7.60 -5.68
C GLN A 191 -8.67 8.65 -4.94
N GLY A 192 -8.06 9.37 -3.99
CA GLY A 192 -8.72 10.40 -3.17
C GLY A 192 -8.91 11.73 -3.85
N LEU A 193 -8.26 12.02 -4.99
CA LEU A 193 -8.34 13.31 -5.67
C LEU A 193 -9.75 13.62 -6.18
N ASP A 194 -10.12 14.89 -6.08
CA ASP A 194 -11.31 15.48 -6.67
C ASP A 194 -10.94 16.36 -7.89
N VAL A 195 -11.91 16.70 -8.73
CA VAL A 195 -11.67 17.57 -9.91
C VAL A 195 -11.13 18.92 -9.48
N GLY A 196 -11.65 19.47 -8.38
CA GLY A 196 -11.21 20.75 -7.83
C GLY A 196 -9.77 20.78 -7.30
N ASP A 197 -9.16 19.59 -7.12
CA ASP A 197 -7.75 19.51 -6.72
C ASP A 197 -6.77 19.69 -7.89
N ILE A 198 -7.25 19.73 -9.14
CA ILE A 198 -6.43 19.76 -10.34
C ILE A 198 -6.39 21.16 -10.94
N ASP A 199 -5.18 21.65 -11.11
CA ASP A 199 -4.88 22.87 -11.85
C ASP A 199 -4.08 22.49 -13.10
N LEU A 200 -4.76 22.46 -14.27
CA LEU A 200 -4.14 22.09 -15.53
C LEU A 200 -3.18 23.18 -16.05
N ASP A 201 -3.46 24.45 -15.75
CA ASP A 201 -2.63 25.57 -16.21
C ASP A 201 -1.28 25.59 -15.48
N ARG A 202 -1.27 25.22 -14.20
CA ARG A 202 -0.06 25.08 -13.38
C ARG A 202 0.53 23.67 -13.41
N CYS A 203 -0.09 22.73 -14.10
CA CYS A 203 0.28 21.31 -14.13
C CYS A 203 0.49 20.75 -12.72
N CYS A 204 -0.46 20.94 -11.81
CA CYS A 204 -0.34 20.47 -10.43
C CYS A 204 -1.65 19.95 -9.85
N ALA A 205 -1.51 19.10 -8.83
CA ALA A 205 -2.58 18.64 -7.96
C ALA A 205 -2.36 19.22 -6.55
N THR A 206 -3.31 20.02 -6.05
CA THR A 206 -3.19 20.76 -4.79
C THR A 206 -3.79 20.02 -3.59
N GLY A 207 -4.74 19.12 -3.83
CA GLY A 207 -5.51 18.38 -2.82
C GLY A 207 -4.90 17.04 -2.39
N VAL A 208 -3.60 16.81 -2.60
CA VAL A 208 -3.00 15.51 -2.27
C VAL A 208 -2.90 15.33 -0.76
N ARG A 209 -3.76 14.47 -0.21
CA ARG A 209 -3.89 14.26 1.22
C ARG A 209 -2.73 13.46 1.79
N ARG A 210 -2.06 14.02 2.81
CA ARG A 210 -1.02 13.38 3.61
C ARG A 210 -1.60 12.64 4.82
N LYS A 211 -0.77 11.77 5.42
CA LYS A 211 -1.08 11.20 6.73
C LYS A 211 -1.11 12.33 7.79
N GLY A 212 -2.21 12.46 8.53
CA GLY A 212 -2.40 13.53 9.51
C GLY A 212 -3.27 14.68 9.02
N ASN A 213 -3.99 14.50 7.92
CA ASN A 213 -4.92 15.50 7.34
C ASN A 213 -4.24 16.76 6.77
N GLU A 214 -2.94 16.69 6.52
CA GLU A 214 -2.21 17.71 5.78
C GLU A 214 -2.39 17.51 4.28
N PHE A 215 -2.35 18.61 3.51
CA PHE A 215 -2.37 18.58 2.05
C PHE A 215 -1.02 19.02 1.49
N ARG A 216 -0.69 18.53 0.31
CA ARG A 216 0.49 18.98 -0.45
C ARG A 216 0.14 19.20 -1.90
N GLU A 217 0.93 20.04 -2.54
CA GLU A 217 0.94 20.23 -3.97
C GLU A 217 1.90 19.25 -4.64
N VAL A 218 1.50 18.72 -5.77
CA VAL A 218 2.30 17.75 -6.55
C VAL A 218 2.24 18.15 -8.02
N TYR A 219 3.40 18.35 -8.64
CA TYR A 219 3.52 18.76 -10.04
C TYR A 219 3.64 17.54 -10.96
N PHE A 220 3.04 17.64 -12.15
CA PHE A 220 3.11 16.65 -13.22
C PHE A 220 3.50 17.31 -14.54
N SER A 221 3.84 16.53 -15.57
CA SER A 221 4.27 17.05 -16.86
C SER A 221 3.11 17.60 -17.70
N ASP A 222 3.45 18.40 -18.73
CA ASP A 222 2.49 18.88 -19.74
C ASP A 222 1.78 17.69 -20.42
N THR A 223 2.50 16.60 -20.65
CA THR A 223 1.93 15.37 -21.23
C THR A 223 0.85 14.78 -20.32
N ALA A 224 1.09 14.71 -19.00
CA ALA A 224 0.08 14.24 -18.05
C ALA A 224 -1.11 15.20 -17.98
N ALA A 225 -0.86 16.52 -18.06
CA ALA A 225 -1.91 17.55 -18.12
C ALA A 225 -2.78 17.38 -19.37
N GLU A 226 -2.18 17.08 -20.54
CA GLU A 226 -2.91 16.84 -21.78
C GLU A 226 -3.86 15.65 -21.67
N TYR A 227 -3.36 14.47 -21.25
CA TYR A 227 -4.21 13.28 -21.07
C TYR A 227 -5.28 13.48 -19.99
N LEU A 228 -4.97 14.20 -18.92
CA LEU A 228 -5.92 14.52 -17.87
C LEU A 228 -7.01 15.48 -18.37
N GLY A 229 -6.63 16.49 -19.16
CA GLY A 229 -7.54 17.42 -19.83
C GLY A 229 -8.50 16.69 -20.79
N GLU A 230 -7.97 15.79 -21.65
CA GLU A 230 -8.78 14.97 -22.54
C GLU A 230 -9.80 14.09 -21.78
N TYR A 231 -9.39 13.55 -20.64
CA TYR A 231 -10.30 12.76 -19.80
C TYR A 231 -11.38 13.63 -19.17
N LEU A 232 -11.02 14.82 -18.66
CA LEU A 232 -11.97 15.75 -18.04
C LEU A 232 -13.00 16.27 -19.05
N GLU A 233 -12.60 16.56 -20.29
CA GLU A 233 -13.52 16.94 -21.37
C GLU A 233 -14.48 15.77 -21.73
N GLN A 234 -13.95 14.54 -21.86
CA GLN A 234 -14.78 13.38 -22.08
C GLN A 234 -15.80 13.18 -20.93
N ARG A 235 -15.36 13.42 -19.69
CA ARG A 235 -16.21 13.30 -18.52
C ARG A 235 -17.33 14.32 -18.50
N LYS A 236 -17.09 15.59 -18.85
CA LYS A 236 -18.11 16.66 -18.94
C LYS A 236 -19.21 16.31 -19.93
N SER A 237 -18.89 15.63 -21.01
CA SER A 237 -19.85 15.22 -22.04
C SER A 237 -20.74 14.05 -21.61
N ASP A 238 -20.44 13.35 -20.52
CA ASP A 238 -21.20 12.20 -20.04
C ASP A 238 -22.24 12.63 -18.99
N VAL A 239 -23.50 12.72 -19.40
CA VAL A 239 -24.65 13.16 -18.58
C VAL A 239 -24.80 12.41 -17.25
N ARG A 240 -24.23 11.20 -17.13
CA ARG A 240 -24.28 10.38 -15.91
C ARG A 240 -23.53 10.99 -14.73
N TYR A 241 -22.67 11.96 -14.98
CA TYR A 241 -21.70 12.48 -14.01
C TYR A 241 -21.98 13.90 -13.53
N SER A 242 -23.09 14.51 -13.95
CA SER A 242 -23.39 15.92 -13.76
C SER A 242 -23.89 16.36 -12.38
N ALA A 243 -24.06 15.45 -11.42
CA ALA A 243 -24.68 15.80 -10.13
C ALA A 243 -24.16 14.95 -8.95
N LEU A 244 -22.84 14.90 -8.74
CA LEU A 244 -22.27 14.21 -7.57
C LEU A 244 -22.06 15.18 -6.40
N PRO A 245 -22.38 14.78 -5.14
CA PRO A 245 -22.15 15.59 -3.94
C PRO A 245 -20.65 15.93 -3.70
N SER A 246 -19.76 15.01 -4.05
CA SER A 246 -18.33 15.24 -4.26
C SER A 246 -18.02 15.02 -5.72
N ASP A 247 -17.04 15.74 -6.27
CA ASP A 247 -16.63 15.57 -7.68
C ASP A 247 -15.33 14.78 -7.81
N PRO A 248 -15.35 13.43 -7.62
CA PRO A 248 -14.16 12.61 -7.64
C PRO A 248 -13.45 12.72 -8.98
N LEU A 249 -12.12 12.85 -9.00
CA LEU A 249 -11.37 12.98 -10.23
C LEU A 249 -11.59 11.78 -11.16
N PHE A 250 -11.45 10.56 -10.66
CA PHE A 250 -11.60 9.35 -11.46
C PHE A 250 -12.84 8.55 -11.11
N LEU A 251 -13.65 8.25 -12.12
CA LEU A 251 -14.94 7.57 -11.98
C LEU A 251 -14.91 6.12 -12.49
N ASN A 252 -15.66 5.28 -11.82
CA ASN A 252 -15.98 3.94 -12.30
C ASN A 252 -17.11 3.99 -13.36
N PRO A 253 -17.44 2.87 -14.04
CA PRO A 253 -18.52 2.84 -15.03
C PRO A 253 -19.92 3.19 -14.51
N SER A 254 -20.12 3.14 -13.19
CA SER A 254 -21.40 3.51 -12.54
C SER A 254 -21.46 4.97 -12.10
N GLY A 255 -20.41 5.78 -12.41
CA GLY A 255 -20.37 7.20 -12.06
C GLY A 255 -19.88 7.51 -10.65
N ASN A 256 -19.50 6.51 -9.86
CA ASN A 256 -18.96 6.71 -8.54
C ASN A 256 -17.41 6.80 -8.59
N ARG A 257 -16.80 7.35 -7.52
CA ARG A 257 -15.34 7.32 -7.36
C ARG A 257 -14.80 5.92 -7.64
N ILE A 258 -13.77 5.83 -8.48
CA ILE A 258 -13.10 4.56 -8.74
C ILE A 258 -12.50 4.00 -7.44
N SER A 259 -12.70 2.73 -7.18
CA SER A 259 -12.12 2.10 -5.99
C SER A 259 -10.65 1.75 -6.22
N VAL A 260 -9.88 1.64 -5.13
CA VAL A 260 -8.50 1.12 -5.14
C VAL A 260 -8.42 -0.19 -5.95
N ARG A 261 -9.32 -1.14 -5.70
CA ARG A 261 -9.39 -2.41 -6.43
C ARG A 261 -9.75 -2.23 -7.90
N GLY A 262 -10.50 -1.18 -8.23
CA GLY A 262 -10.82 -0.82 -9.63
C GLY A 262 -9.57 -0.38 -10.40
N ILE A 263 -8.70 0.43 -9.80
CA ILE A 263 -7.43 0.86 -10.38
C ILE A 263 -6.47 -0.33 -10.51
N GLU A 264 -6.35 -1.17 -9.49
CA GLU A 264 -5.53 -2.39 -9.54
C GLU A 264 -5.95 -3.29 -10.71
N LYS A 265 -7.23 -3.65 -10.80
CA LYS A 265 -7.75 -4.50 -11.89
C LYS A 265 -7.59 -3.85 -13.28
N MET A 266 -7.67 -2.53 -13.35
CA MET A 266 -7.42 -1.81 -14.60
C MET A 266 -5.95 -1.99 -15.03
N LEU A 267 -5.00 -1.79 -14.11
CA LEU A 267 -3.58 -1.97 -14.40
C LEU A 267 -3.26 -3.44 -14.72
N ASP A 268 -3.73 -4.40 -13.91
CA ASP A 268 -3.51 -5.83 -14.12
C ASP A 268 -3.91 -6.26 -15.55
N LYS A 269 -5.05 -5.76 -16.02
CA LYS A 269 -5.55 -6.01 -17.39
C LYS A 269 -4.54 -5.56 -18.45
N TYR A 270 -4.01 -4.34 -18.31
CA TYR A 270 -3.10 -3.78 -19.31
C TYR A 270 -1.70 -4.36 -19.20
N ILE A 271 -1.21 -4.64 -18.00
CA ILE A 271 0.09 -5.32 -17.81
C ILE A 271 0.08 -6.72 -18.41
N ALA A 272 -0.99 -7.49 -18.21
CA ALA A 272 -1.10 -8.83 -18.80
C ALA A 272 -1.06 -8.81 -20.35
N ALA A 273 -1.56 -7.75 -20.98
CA ALA A 273 -1.55 -7.59 -22.43
C ALA A 273 -0.23 -6.98 -22.95
N ALA A 274 0.29 -5.96 -22.27
CA ALA A 274 1.47 -5.21 -22.68
C ALA A 274 2.78 -5.98 -22.43
N LEU A 275 2.86 -6.65 -21.27
CA LEU A 275 4.08 -7.23 -20.71
C LEU A 275 3.82 -8.65 -20.22
N PRO A 276 3.54 -9.61 -21.10
CA PRO A 276 3.31 -11.00 -20.71
C PRO A 276 4.47 -11.54 -19.86
N GLY A 277 4.16 -12.09 -18.67
CA GLY A 277 5.15 -12.61 -17.74
C GLY A 277 5.60 -11.64 -16.65
N ARG A 278 5.30 -10.33 -16.73
CA ARG A 278 5.58 -9.34 -15.67
C ARG A 278 4.47 -9.29 -14.62
N ASN A 279 4.16 -10.44 -14.00
CA ASN A 279 3.16 -10.55 -12.92
C ASN A 279 3.59 -9.84 -11.62
N ASP A 280 4.83 -9.40 -11.56
CA ASP A 280 5.43 -8.65 -10.45
C ASP A 280 5.08 -7.14 -10.47
N ILE A 281 4.53 -6.63 -11.57
CA ILE A 281 4.14 -5.23 -11.72
C ILE A 281 2.75 -4.99 -11.13
N THR A 282 2.70 -4.14 -10.14
CA THR A 282 1.48 -3.65 -9.49
C THR A 282 1.44 -2.12 -9.53
N VAL A 283 0.31 -1.51 -9.17
CA VAL A 283 0.20 -0.04 -9.10
C VAL A 283 1.33 0.59 -8.27
N HIS A 284 1.75 -0.07 -7.17
CA HIS A 284 2.87 0.42 -6.38
C HIS A 284 4.20 0.43 -7.16
N LYS A 285 4.33 -0.41 -8.19
CA LYS A 285 5.53 -0.44 -9.04
C LYS A 285 5.59 0.70 -10.06
N LEU A 286 4.45 1.29 -10.44
CA LEU A 286 4.44 2.55 -11.20
C LEU A 286 5.09 3.68 -10.38
N ARG A 287 4.82 3.75 -9.09
CA ARG A 287 5.51 4.67 -8.19
C ARG A 287 7.02 4.37 -8.09
N SER A 288 7.41 3.09 -8.09
CA SER A 288 8.83 2.71 -8.15
C SER A 288 9.46 3.09 -9.49
N SER A 289 8.71 3.01 -10.60
CA SER A 289 9.15 3.43 -11.93
C SER A 289 9.39 4.95 -11.97
N PHE A 290 8.48 5.76 -11.43
CA PHE A 290 8.70 7.19 -11.23
C PHE A 290 10.01 7.46 -10.46
N ALA A 291 10.20 6.79 -9.33
CA ALA A 291 11.37 7.00 -8.48
C ALA A 291 12.68 6.65 -9.20
N MET A 292 12.70 5.56 -9.96
CA MET A 292 13.86 5.15 -10.74
C MET A 292 14.15 6.12 -11.90
N SER A 293 13.11 6.56 -12.62
CA SER A 293 13.24 7.54 -13.72
C SER A 293 13.74 8.88 -13.18
N PHE A 294 13.13 9.40 -12.13
CA PHE A 294 13.52 10.66 -11.50
C PHE A 294 14.97 10.61 -10.98
N TYR A 295 15.33 9.57 -10.21
CA TYR A 295 16.68 9.46 -9.70
C TYR A 295 17.73 9.23 -10.79
N SER A 296 17.36 8.56 -11.88
CA SER A 296 18.27 8.35 -13.02
C SER A 296 18.59 9.67 -13.74
N SER A 297 17.64 10.60 -13.80
CA SER A 297 17.81 11.91 -14.43
C SER A 297 18.48 12.90 -13.49
N GLU A 298 17.98 13.10 -12.30
CA GLU A 298 18.40 14.18 -11.40
C GLU A 298 19.57 13.82 -10.50
N LYS A 299 19.74 12.54 -10.13
CA LYS A 299 20.72 12.04 -9.15
C LYS A 299 20.60 12.66 -7.76
N ASP A 300 19.50 13.35 -7.46
CA ASP A 300 19.22 14.00 -6.17
C ASP A 300 18.29 13.13 -5.33
N ILE A 301 18.85 12.51 -4.29
CA ILE A 301 18.12 11.64 -3.37
C ILE A 301 17.20 12.42 -2.42
N LEU A 302 17.55 13.67 -2.09
CA LEU A 302 16.75 14.51 -1.21
C LEU A 302 15.53 15.03 -1.95
N ALA A 303 15.72 15.50 -3.18
CA ALA A 303 14.60 15.89 -4.05
C ALA A 303 13.65 14.72 -4.31
N LEU A 304 14.17 13.50 -4.53
CA LEU A 304 13.35 12.30 -4.65
C LEU A 304 12.59 11.99 -3.36
N GLN A 305 13.24 12.09 -2.20
CA GLN A 305 12.59 11.88 -0.91
C GLN A 305 11.41 12.84 -0.70
N GLU A 306 11.61 14.09 -1.01
CA GLU A 306 10.57 15.12 -0.90
C GLU A 306 9.41 14.82 -1.86
N ARG A 307 9.69 14.60 -3.14
CA ARG A 307 8.66 14.26 -4.14
C ARG A 307 7.86 13.03 -3.78
N MET A 308 8.52 11.98 -3.28
CA MET A 308 7.86 10.76 -2.83
C MET A 308 7.22 10.89 -1.45
N ASN A 309 7.43 11.98 -0.74
CA ASN A 309 6.97 12.14 0.64
C ASN A 309 7.35 10.93 1.53
N HIS A 310 8.63 10.56 1.49
CA HIS A 310 9.16 9.52 2.36
C HIS A 310 9.66 10.14 3.67
N LYS A 311 9.15 9.63 4.81
CA LYS A 311 9.57 10.09 6.14
C LYS A 311 11.02 9.78 6.48
N SER A 312 11.62 8.79 5.81
CA SER A 312 12.99 8.32 6.06
C SER A 312 13.76 8.20 4.76
N LEU A 313 14.99 8.72 4.76
CA LEU A 313 15.96 8.53 3.67
C LEU A 313 16.23 7.06 3.37
N ASN A 314 16.19 6.18 4.38
CA ASN A 314 16.40 4.75 4.18
C ASN A 314 15.39 4.14 3.19
N THR A 315 14.15 4.66 3.16
CA THR A 315 13.12 4.22 2.21
C THR A 315 13.43 4.67 0.78
N THR A 316 14.18 5.75 0.61
CA THR A 316 14.53 6.30 -0.70
C THR A 316 15.87 5.77 -1.19
N ASN A 317 16.81 5.45 -0.29
CA ASN A 317 18.15 4.93 -0.61
C ASN A 317 18.13 3.63 -1.42
N ILE A 318 17.04 2.86 -1.38
CA ILE A 318 16.89 1.64 -2.21
C ILE A 318 16.96 1.97 -3.71
N TYR A 319 16.46 3.14 -4.14
CA TYR A 319 16.49 3.56 -5.54
C TYR A 319 17.90 3.98 -5.98
N ALA A 320 18.64 4.68 -5.10
CA ALA A 320 20.03 5.03 -5.35
C ALA A 320 20.90 3.77 -5.52
N LYS A 321 20.78 2.83 -4.59
CA LYS A 321 21.49 1.53 -4.67
C LYS A 321 21.12 0.75 -5.93
N ALA A 322 19.83 0.69 -6.29
CA ALA A 322 19.38 0.00 -7.49
C ALA A 322 19.94 0.63 -8.77
N ALA A 323 19.97 1.97 -8.86
CA ALA A 323 20.53 2.69 -10.00
C ALA A 323 22.06 2.49 -10.11
N GLU A 324 22.78 2.53 -8.98
CA GLU A 324 24.23 2.24 -8.95
C GLU A 324 24.54 0.80 -9.38
N ASN A 325 23.76 -0.18 -8.91
CA ASN A 325 23.94 -1.57 -9.30
C ASN A 325 23.70 -1.78 -10.80
N ALA A 326 22.64 -1.17 -11.36
CA ALA A 326 22.39 -1.19 -12.78
C ALA A 326 23.56 -0.59 -13.59
N SER A 327 24.14 0.52 -13.13
CA SER A 327 25.29 1.16 -13.79
C SER A 327 26.57 0.32 -13.70
N LYS A 328 26.80 -0.41 -12.60
CA LYS A 328 27.95 -1.32 -12.44
C LYS A 328 27.84 -2.52 -13.37
N LEU A 329 26.66 -3.10 -13.52
CA LEU A 329 26.39 -4.19 -14.48
C LEU A 329 26.70 -3.76 -15.92
N THR A 330 26.24 -2.58 -16.31
CA THR A 330 26.50 -2.02 -17.64
C THR A 330 28.00 -1.74 -17.90
N ARG A 331 28.73 -1.26 -16.89
CA ARG A 331 30.20 -1.04 -16.99
C ARG A 331 30.99 -2.34 -17.12
N ASN A 332 30.61 -3.40 -16.40
CA ASN A 332 31.27 -4.69 -16.48
C ASN A 332 31.02 -5.37 -17.84
N TRP A 333 29.84 -5.18 -18.43
CA TRP A 333 29.52 -5.73 -19.74
C TRP A 333 30.42 -5.14 -20.85
N ARG A 334 30.67 -3.83 -20.83
CA ARG A 334 31.57 -3.18 -21.78
C ARG A 334 33.03 -3.62 -21.64
N LYS A 335 33.49 -4.04 -20.46
CA LYS A 335 34.85 -4.57 -20.25
C LYS A 335 35.07 -5.96 -20.85
N ILE A 336 34.01 -6.76 -20.98
CA ILE A 336 34.07 -8.12 -21.55
C ILE A 336 34.22 -8.09 -23.08
N TYR A 337 33.79 -7.01 -23.74
CA TYR A 337 33.90 -6.86 -25.21
C TYR A 337 35.11 -6.03 -25.69
N ASN A 338 35.94 -5.50 -24.77
CA ASN A 338 37.15 -4.73 -25.08
C ASN A 338 38.44 -5.52 -24.79
N THR A 339 38.38 -6.83 -24.67
CA THR A 339 39.49 -7.78 -24.72
C THR A 339 39.35 -8.62 -25.97
#